data_5195c1a0397a71ab1f547f36793af77d
#
_entry.id   5195c1a0397a71ab1f547f36793af77d
#
_cell.length_a   1.000
_cell.length_b   1.000
_cell.length_c   1.000
_cell.angle_alpha   90.00
_cell.angle_beta   90.00
_cell.angle_gamma   90.00
#
_symmetry.space_group_name_H-M   'P 1'
#
loop_
_entity.id
_entity.type
_entity.pdbx_description
1 polymer ?
#
loop_
_entity_poly.entity_id
_entity_poly.type
_entity_poly.pdbx_seq_one_letter_code
_entity_poly.pdbx_strand_id
1 'polypeptide(L)'
;MISSSSSSSSASKTRAASPSFALKTALFATGLSGIVAEYILSTLASYFLGDSITQWTLTVSVMLFAMGVGSGLSRYIQSWLLDAFLVIELALSLLAAFSALIVYLIASFSPYTGFWIYALSITIGILIGMEIPLVTRMNERYQSLR
;
A
#
# COMPACT_ATOMS: atom_id res chain seq x y z
N MET A 1 -30.86 49.69 -32.75
CA MET A 1 -30.18 48.50 -33.21
C MET A 1 -28.80 48.44 -32.56
N ILE A 2 -28.67 47.76 -31.41
CA ILE A 2 -27.36 47.48 -30.81
C ILE A 2 -27.36 46.01 -30.44
N SER A 3 -26.62 45.25 -31.18
CA SER A 3 -26.37 43.83 -31.02
C SER A 3 -25.41 43.60 -29.84
N SER A 4 -25.86 42.99 -28.76
CA SER A 4 -25.02 42.55 -27.67
C SER A 4 -24.55 41.13 -27.93
N SER A 5 -23.28 41.02 -28.30
CA SER A 5 -22.56 39.74 -28.40
C SER A 5 -22.28 39.21 -27.01
N SER A 6 -23.02 38.18 -26.60
CA SER A 6 -22.73 37.38 -25.42
C SER A 6 -21.55 36.44 -25.74
N SER A 7 -20.37 36.79 -25.27
CA SER A 7 -19.22 35.90 -25.24
C SER A 7 -19.45 34.83 -24.17
N SER A 8 -19.82 33.63 -24.59
CA SER A 8 -19.84 32.45 -23.74
C SER A 8 -18.41 32.02 -23.39
N SER A 9 -17.93 32.46 -22.24
CA SER A 9 -16.76 31.92 -21.60
C SER A 9 -17.03 30.47 -21.21
N SER A 10 -16.61 29.53 -22.03
CA SER A 10 -16.54 28.12 -21.68
C SER A 10 -15.39 27.92 -20.69
N ALA A 11 -15.64 28.24 -19.43
CA ALA A 11 -14.73 27.82 -18.37
C ALA A 11 -14.61 26.29 -18.40
N SER A 12 -13.45 25.80 -18.81
CA SER A 12 -13.11 24.38 -18.71
C SER A 12 -13.20 23.98 -17.25
N LYS A 13 -14.30 23.37 -16.88
CA LYS A 13 -14.53 22.75 -15.59
C LYS A 13 -13.56 21.59 -15.50
N THR A 14 -12.38 21.83 -14.96
CA THR A 14 -11.45 20.78 -14.55
C THR A 14 -12.25 19.84 -13.66
N ARG A 15 -12.55 18.67 -14.17
CA ARG A 15 -13.32 17.62 -13.48
C ARG A 15 -12.46 17.17 -12.30
N ALA A 16 -12.60 17.82 -11.17
CA ALA A 16 -12.02 17.36 -9.93
C ALA A 16 -12.55 15.93 -9.73
N ALA A 17 -11.65 14.97 -9.77
CA ALA A 17 -11.99 13.58 -9.53
C ALA A 17 -12.74 13.50 -8.20
N SER A 18 -13.89 12.83 -8.19
CA SER A 18 -14.66 12.69 -6.96
C SER A 18 -13.76 12.04 -5.89
N PRO A 19 -13.81 12.50 -4.62
CA PRO A 19 -12.95 11.95 -3.56
C PRO A 19 -12.98 10.43 -3.48
N SER A 20 -14.14 9.84 -3.76
CA SER A 20 -14.30 8.39 -3.82
C SER A 20 -13.56 7.72 -4.98
N PHE A 21 -13.40 8.41 -6.11
CA PHE A 21 -12.63 7.88 -7.23
C PHE A 21 -11.13 7.91 -6.95
N ALA A 22 -10.62 9.01 -6.39
CA ALA A 22 -9.23 9.14 -5.99
C ALA A 22 -8.85 8.07 -4.94
N LEU A 23 -9.71 7.83 -3.96
CA LEU A 23 -9.50 6.83 -2.92
C LEU A 23 -9.46 5.40 -3.49
N LYS A 24 -10.35 5.07 -4.42
CA LYS A 24 -10.36 3.75 -5.09
C LYS A 24 -9.11 3.55 -5.95
N THR A 25 -8.67 4.59 -6.63
CA THR A 25 -7.45 4.53 -7.46
C THR A 25 -6.21 4.36 -6.60
N ALA A 26 -6.11 5.07 -5.47
CA ALA A 26 -5.04 4.89 -4.51
C ALA A 26 -5.01 3.44 -3.99
N LEU A 27 -6.13 2.92 -3.51
CA LEU A 27 -6.23 1.53 -3.03
C LEU A 27 -5.84 0.50 -4.09
N PHE A 28 -6.23 0.73 -5.35
CA PHE A 28 -5.83 -0.14 -6.45
C PHE A 28 -4.32 -0.09 -6.71
N ALA A 29 -3.73 1.12 -6.71
CA ALA A 29 -2.30 1.31 -6.90
C ALA A 29 -1.48 0.65 -5.78
N THR A 30 -1.92 0.80 -4.52
CA THR A 30 -1.26 0.17 -3.37
C THR A 30 -1.39 -1.35 -3.42
N GLY A 31 -2.55 -1.87 -3.78
CA GLY A 31 -2.73 -3.31 -3.97
C GLY A 31 -1.77 -3.88 -5.02
N LEU A 32 -1.58 -3.19 -6.14
CA LEU A 32 -0.60 -3.58 -7.14
C LEU A 32 0.84 -3.52 -6.61
N SER A 33 1.21 -2.47 -5.89
CA SER A 33 2.54 -2.35 -5.31
C SER A 33 2.81 -3.42 -4.25
N GLY A 34 1.79 -3.81 -3.50
CA GLY A 34 1.85 -4.92 -2.55
C GLY A 34 2.17 -6.26 -3.23
N ILE A 35 1.50 -6.57 -4.33
CA ILE A 35 1.76 -7.79 -5.12
C ILE A 35 3.20 -7.78 -5.66
N VAL A 36 3.68 -6.65 -6.15
CA VAL A 36 5.06 -6.51 -6.63
C VAL A 36 6.07 -6.72 -5.50
N ALA A 37 5.83 -6.13 -4.33
CA ALA A 37 6.69 -6.30 -3.16
C ALA A 37 6.73 -7.76 -2.70
N GLU A 38 5.57 -8.44 -2.67
CA GLU A 38 5.47 -9.87 -2.35
C GLU A 38 6.27 -10.73 -3.34
N TYR A 39 6.13 -10.45 -4.64
CA TYR A 39 6.88 -11.13 -5.68
C TYR A 39 8.39 -10.95 -5.53
N ILE A 40 8.84 -9.72 -5.28
CA ILE A 40 10.27 -9.40 -5.07
C ILE A 40 10.82 -10.15 -3.85
N LEU A 41 10.12 -10.08 -2.71
CA LEU A 41 10.57 -10.74 -1.48
C LEU A 41 10.60 -12.26 -1.60
N SER A 42 9.59 -12.86 -2.24
CA SER A 42 9.54 -14.31 -2.49
C SER A 42 10.66 -14.75 -3.43
N THR A 43 10.98 -13.96 -4.44
CA THR A 43 12.07 -14.22 -5.36
C THR A 43 13.43 -14.12 -4.66
N LEU A 44 13.63 -13.08 -3.85
CA LEU A 44 14.84 -12.90 -3.06
C LEU A 44 15.01 -14.01 -2.01
N ALA A 45 13.93 -14.41 -1.34
CA ALA A 45 13.95 -15.55 -0.43
C ALA A 45 14.41 -16.83 -1.14
N SER A 46 13.85 -17.11 -2.31
CA SER A 46 14.27 -18.26 -3.13
C SER A 46 15.73 -18.19 -3.56
N TYR A 47 16.20 -16.99 -3.90
CA TYR A 47 17.57 -16.77 -4.35
C TYR A 47 18.59 -16.99 -3.23
N PHE A 48 18.33 -16.42 -2.03
CA PHE A 48 19.29 -16.45 -0.93
C PHE A 48 19.20 -17.70 -0.04
N LEU A 49 18.03 -18.28 0.11
CA LEU A 49 17.81 -19.43 0.98
C LEU A 49 17.72 -20.77 0.21
N GLY A 50 17.54 -20.74 -1.10
CA GLY A 50 17.31 -21.92 -1.90
C GLY A 50 15.85 -22.43 -1.78
N ASP A 51 15.54 -23.59 -2.35
CA ASP A 51 14.21 -24.23 -2.31
C ASP A 51 13.04 -23.27 -2.62
N SER A 52 12.90 -22.94 -3.89
CA SER A 52 11.92 -21.95 -4.37
C SER A 52 10.50 -22.22 -3.89
N ILE A 53 10.04 -23.47 -3.89
CA ILE A 53 8.66 -23.81 -3.55
C ILE A 53 8.38 -23.49 -2.08
N THR A 54 9.27 -23.93 -1.19
CA THR A 54 9.13 -23.69 0.25
C THR A 54 9.22 -22.20 0.57
N GLN A 55 10.19 -21.49 -0.01
CA GLN A 55 10.39 -20.06 0.26
C GLN A 55 9.22 -19.21 -0.25
N TRP A 56 8.70 -19.49 -1.42
CA TRP A 56 7.50 -18.83 -1.95
C TRP A 56 6.31 -19.05 -1.03
N THR A 57 6.05 -20.30 -0.67
CA THR A 57 4.91 -20.65 0.20
C THR A 57 5.03 -20.00 1.56
N LEU A 58 6.21 -19.99 2.18
CA LEU A 58 6.44 -19.37 3.48
C LEU A 58 6.28 -17.84 3.40
N THR A 59 6.88 -17.18 2.43
CA THR A 59 6.80 -15.72 2.27
C THR A 59 5.35 -15.27 2.10
N VAL A 60 4.61 -15.92 1.19
CA VAL A 60 3.19 -15.61 0.96
C VAL A 60 2.36 -15.88 2.22
N SER A 61 2.56 -17.01 2.88
CA SER A 61 1.81 -17.37 4.09
C SER A 61 2.06 -16.40 5.24
N VAL A 62 3.31 -16.02 5.46
CA VAL A 62 3.71 -15.06 6.50
C VAL A 62 3.13 -13.68 6.20
N MET A 63 3.17 -13.25 4.95
CA MET A 63 2.62 -11.96 4.52
C MET A 63 1.11 -11.91 4.67
N LEU A 64 0.37 -12.96 4.26
CA LEU A 64 -1.07 -13.05 4.45
C LEU A 64 -1.46 -13.04 5.94
N PHE A 65 -0.72 -13.78 6.77
CA PHE A 65 -0.91 -13.74 8.22
C PHE A 65 -0.69 -12.34 8.78
N ALA A 66 0.38 -11.66 8.36
CA ALA A 66 0.70 -10.31 8.76
C ALA A 66 -0.39 -9.30 8.32
N MET A 67 -0.97 -9.45 7.13
CA MET A 67 -2.13 -8.65 6.68
C MET A 67 -3.33 -8.83 7.61
N GLY A 68 -3.62 -10.06 8.03
CA GLY A 68 -4.68 -10.34 9.01
C GLY A 68 -4.45 -9.60 10.33
N VAL A 69 -3.24 -9.65 10.86
CA VAL A 69 -2.83 -8.92 12.07
C VAL A 69 -2.95 -7.41 11.86
N GLY A 70 -2.45 -6.88 10.74
CA GLY A 70 -2.55 -5.47 10.37
C GLY A 70 -3.98 -4.97 10.33
N SER A 71 -4.88 -5.73 9.73
CA SER A 71 -6.31 -5.43 9.71
C SER A 71 -6.90 -5.32 11.13
N GLY A 72 -6.47 -6.20 12.05
CA GLY A 72 -6.84 -6.11 13.47
C GLY A 72 -6.31 -4.84 14.15
N LEU A 73 -5.05 -4.47 13.89
CA LEU A 73 -4.41 -3.27 14.45
C LEU A 73 -5.09 -1.97 14.01
N SER A 74 -5.62 -1.92 12.80
CA SER A 74 -6.30 -0.74 12.26
C SER A 74 -7.46 -0.24 13.13
N ARG A 75 -8.02 -1.11 14.00
CA ARG A 75 -9.12 -0.75 14.92
C ARG A 75 -8.72 0.28 15.96
N TYR A 76 -7.45 0.37 16.29
CA TYR A 76 -6.94 1.33 17.27
C TYR A 76 -6.80 2.74 16.70
N ILE A 77 -6.82 2.89 15.37
CA ILE A 77 -6.72 4.17 14.69
C ILE A 77 -8.13 4.68 14.40
N GLN A 78 -8.64 5.59 15.24
CA GLN A 78 -10.01 6.11 15.12
C GLN A 78 -10.07 7.61 14.79
N SER A 79 -9.12 8.40 15.21
CA SER A 79 -9.21 9.86 15.17
C SER A 79 -8.46 10.54 14.03
N TRP A 80 -7.38 9.94 13.54
CA TRP A 80 -6.47 10.52 12.53
C TRP A 80 -6.41 9.66 11.26
N LEU A 81 -7.59 9.29 10.70
CA LEU A 81 -7.65 8.31 9.61
C LEU A 81 -6.88 8.75 8.35
N LEU A 82 -7.01 10.03 7.96
CA LEU A 82 -6.34 10.57 6.77
C LEU A 82 -4.82 10.62 6.95
N ASP A 83 -4.35 11.13 8.10
CA ASP A 83 -2.92 11.24 8.36
C ASP A 83 -2.30 9.86 8.50
N ALA A 84 -2.97 8.92 9.18
CA ALA A 84 -2.53 7.55 9.31
C ALA A 84 -2.45 6.86 7.94
N PHE A 85 -3.45 7.05 7.08
CA PHE A 85 -3.44 6.50 5.72
C PHE A 85 -2.25 7.03 4.91
N LEU A 86 -2.00 8.35 4.92
CA LEU A 86 -0.88 8.95 4.20
C LEU A 86 0.48 8.45 4.71
N VAL A 87 0.63 8.31 6.03
CA VAL A 87 1.88 7.80 6.63
C VAL A 87 2.10 6.34 6.26
N ILE A 88 1.07 5.50 6.30
CA ILE A 88 1.13 4.09 5.91
C ILE A 88 1.49 3.97 4.42
N GLU A 89 0.85 4.75 3.56
CA GLU A 89 1.10 4.77 2.12
C GLU A 89 2.54 5.16 1.80
N LEU A 90 3.04 6.22 2.46
CA LEU A 90 4.43 6.65 2.30
C LEU A 90 5.43 5.59 2.79
N ALA A 91 5.17 5.00 3.97
CA ALA A 91 6.01 3.95 4.53
C ALA A 91 6.03 2.71 3.64
N LEU A 92 4.86 2.31 3.13
CA LEU A 92 4.72 1.17 2.23
C LEU A 92 5.47 1.39 0.91
N SER A 93 5.33 2.57 0.31
CA SER A 93 6.03 2.94 -0.92
C SER A 93 7.54 2.91 -0.74
N LEU A 94 8.06 3.45 0.36
CA LEU A 94 9.48 3.44 0.67
C LEU A 94 9.99 2.01 0.92
N LEU A 95 9.29 1.23 1.74
CA LEU A 95 9.68 -0.14 2.03
C LEU A 95 9.63 -1.02 0.78
N ALA A 96 8.60 -0.90 -0.04
CA ALA A 96 8.49 -1.65 -1.29
C ALA A 96 9.61 -1.29 -2.27
N ALA A 97 9.89 0.02 -2.45
CA ALA A 97 10.93 0.51 -3.35
C ALA A 97 12.33 0.08 -2.92
N PHE A 98 12.62 0.12 -1.62
CA PHE A 98 13.93 -0.21 -1.08
C PHE A 98 14.07 -1.67 -0.63
N SER A 99 13.03 -2.48 -0.69
CA SER A 99 13.04 -3.86 -0.19
C SER A 99 14.18 -4.69 -0.75
N ALA A 100 14.38 -4.66 -2.07
CA ALA A 100 15.47 -5.37 -2.72
C ALA A 100 16.85 -4.87 -2.26
N LEU A 101 17.04 -3.55 -2.22
CA LEU A 101 18.28 -2.94 -1.79
C LEU A 101 18.61 -3.31 -0.35
N ILE A 102 17.64 -3.24 0.54
CA ILE A 102 17.78 -3.59 1.96
C ILE A 102 18.21 -5.05 2.10
N VAL A 103 17.56 -5.96 1.38
CA VAL A 103 17.89 -7.40 1.44
C VAL A 103 19.29 -7.66 0.90
N TYR A 104 19.69 -7.04 -0.21
CA TYR A 104 21.05 -7.20 -0.75
C TYR A 104 22.12 -6.64 0.19
N LEU A 105 21.89 -5.48 0.80
CA LEU A 105 22.83 -4.92 1.77
C LEU A 105 22.97 -5.83 3.00
N ILE A 106 21.87 -6.31 3.53
CA ILE A 106 21.90 -7.20 4.70
C ILE A 106 22.55 -8.53 4.36
N ALA A 107 22.29 -9.09 3.19
CA ALA A 107 22.91 -10.34 2.74
C ALA A 107 24.45 -10.23 2.64
N SER A 108 24.96 -9.03 2.37
CA SER A 108 26.40 -8.78 2.30
C SER A 108 27.09 -8.76 3.68
N PHE A 109 26.34 -8.47 4.75
CA PHE A 109 26.91 -8.28 6.11
C PHE A 109 26.41 -9.31 7.13
N SER A 110 25.34 -10.03 6.87
CA SER A 110 24.70 -10.92 7.85
C SER A 110 24.45 -12.32 7.28
N PRO A 111 24.83 -13.38 8.02
CA PRO A 111 24.47 -14.75 7.65
C PRO A 111 22.99 -15.05 7.84
N TYR A 112 22.23 -14.18 8.55
CA TYR A 112 20.82 -14.38 8.87
C TYR A 112 19.89 -13.67 7.88
N THR A 113 20.20 -13.68 6.60
CA THR A 113 19.41 -13.00 5.55
C THR A 113 17.94 -13.41 5.55
N GLY A 114 17.65 -14.69 5.78
CA GLY A 114 16.28 -15.20 5.86
C GLY A 114 15.42 -14.52 6.91
N PHE A 115 15.96 -14.32 8.10
CA PHE A 115 15.25 -13.62 9.17
C PHE A 115 14.82 -12.21 8.74
N TRP A 116 15.69 -11.47 8.07
CA TRP A 116 15.40 -10.11 7.62
C TRP A 116 14.39 -10.07 6.49
N ILE A 117 14.43 -11.04 5.57
CA ILE A 117 13.42 -11.15 4.51
C ILE A 117 12.02 -11.37 5.10
N TYR A 118 11.88 -12.28 6.06
CA TYR A 118 10.60 -12.53 6.71
C TYR A 118 10.15 -11.35 7.58
N ALA A 119 11.07 -10.68 8.28
CA ALA A 119 10.76 -9.47 9.04
C ALA A 119 10.23 -8.36 8.13
N LEU A 120 10.83 -8.18 6.96
CA LEU A 120 10.38 -7.22 5.96
C LEU A 120 8.98 -7.60 5.41
N SER A 121 8.77 -8.88 5.10
CA SER A 121 7.48 -9.40 4.64
C SER A 121 6.37 -9.18 5.67
N ILE A 122 6.65 -9.40 6.95
CA ILE A 122 5.72 -9.13 8.05
C ILE A 122 5.40 -7.64 8.12
N THR A 123 6.41 -6.79 8.06
CA THR A 123 6.22 -5.33 8.15
C THR A 123 5.37 -4.80 7.00
N ILE A 124 5.68 -5.19 5.77
CA ILE A 124 4.90 -4.81 4.58
C ILE A 124 3.49 -5.37 4.66
N GLY A 125 3.33 -6.64 5.05
CA GLY A 125 2.03 -7.28 5.21
C GLY A 125 1.14 -6.57 6.24
N ILE A 126 1.68 -6.17 7.40
CA ILE A 126 0.94 -5.41 8.41
C ILE A 126 0.46 -4.07 7.84
N LEU A 127 1.33 -3.33 7.14
CA LEU A 127 0.98 -2.04 6.56
C LEU A 127 -0.15 -2.17 5.54
N ILE A 128 -0.05 -3.12 4.60
CA ILE A 128 -1.12 -3.41 3.62
C ILE A 128 -2.41 -3.81 4.33
N GLY A 129 -2.32 -4.66 5.36
CA GLY A 129 -3.48 -5.11 6.12
C GLY A 129 -4.19 -3.99 6.88
N MET A 130 -3.48 -2.94 7.30
CA MET A 130 -4.07 -1.78 7.95
C MET A 130 -4.79 -0.86 6.97
N GLU A 131 -4.35 -0.79 5.73
CA GLU A 131 -4.85 0.14 4.71
C GLU A 131 -6.32 -0.11 4.34
N ILE A 132 -6.69 -1.37 4.08
CA ILE A 132 -8.05 -1.75 3.63
C ILE A 132 -9.14 -1.27 4.59
N PRO A 133 -9.07 -1.54 5.92
CA PRO A 133 -10.06 -1.04 6.85
C PRO A 133 -10.06 0.48 7.01
N LEU A 134 -8.89 1.14 6.89
CA LEU A 134 -8.80 2.59 6.95
C LEU A 134 -9.55 3.24 5.79
N VAL A 135 -9.33 2.76 4.56
CA VAL A 135 -10.03 3.25 3.36
C VAL A 135 -11.53 3.03 3.44
N THR A 136 -11.97 1.87 3.94
CA THR A 136 -13.39 1.57 4.10
C THR A 136 -14.06 2.56 5.04
N ARG A 137 -13.46 2.82 6.21
CA ARG A 137 -13.97 3.80 7.19
C ARG A 137 -13.96 5.23 6.67
N MET A 138 -12.95 5.60 5.90
CA MET A 138 -12.91 6.91 5.24
C MET A 138 -14.08 7.06 4.25
N ASN A 139 -14.35 6.05 3.44
CA ASN A 139 -15.44 6.06 2.48
C ASN A 139 -16.81 6.17 3.18
N GLU A 140 -17.03 5.47 4.29
CA GLU A 140 -18.25 5.56 5.07
C GLU A 140 -18.46 6.97 5.66
N ARG A 141 -17.41 7.61 6.19
CA ARG A 141 -17.48 9.00 6.67
C ARG A 141 -17.85 9.98 5.55
N TYR A 142 -17.31 9.82 4.36
CA TYR A 142 -17.64 10.68 3.22
C TYR A 142 -19.09 10.48 2.73
N GLN A 143 -19.63 9.25 2.81
CA GLN A 143 -21.02 8.99 2.44
C GLN A 143 -22.01 9.52 3.48
N SER A 144 -21.68 9.50 4.75
CA SER A 144 -22.53 10.03 5.84
C SER A 144 -22.63 11.57 5.84
N LEU A 145 -21.75 12.27 5.13
CA LEU A 145 -21.76 13.74 5.01
C LEU A 145 -22.51 14.25 3.77
N ARG A 146 -23.09 13.35 2.97
CA ARG A 146 -23.89 13.64 1.77
C ARG A 146 -25.37 13.47 2.02
#